data_4e6e0ac622b82c8f86b77d45f8fc9c9c
#
_entry.id   4e6e0ac622b82c8f86b77d45f8fc9c9c
#
_cell.length_a   1.000
_cell.length_b   1.000
_cell.length_c   1.000
_cell.angle_alpha   90.00
_cell.angle_beta   90.00
_cell.angle_gamma   90.00
#
_symmetry.space_group_name_H-M   'P 1'
#
loop_
_entity.id
_entity.type
_entity.pdbx_description
1 polymer ?
#
loop_
_entity_poly.entity_id
_entity_poly.type
_entity_poly.pdbx_seq_one_letter_code
_entity_poly.pdbx_strand_id
1 'polypeptide(L)'
;MLCKKSLRRIGAAVLCAASLISLTACSGVPKSTKAERETVMSIDGFEVPYEQFRYLVCNYMDEYAAGDENYWTVESAALAQDAIFDSCFDTLCTQYATLSLCREYGVDMESGAISELVDSLAEDNRQNYESDKAYVSALRENYMTDSVYRFFTRVRVCQEELYYALLEKDVLTSDDSEIYPLLEGDTFIRVKQILIANDPGEDPAENRRKAEELHSRALAGEDFDTLVQTNGEDLYMFNNTDGYYICRGVWYHEFEDTAFSLNVGEISDVIETAAGYSILLRCEKDPAYLSANRDDLCTSYRDAQFSLLIERKAASLTPVLRDPLYNYTLLTIRDDFDK
;
A
#
# COMPACT_ATOMS: atom_id res chain seq x y z
N MET A 1 -5.36 -5.86 -11.78
CA MET A 1 -5.79 -5.41 -13.11
C MET A 1 -6.70 -4.16 -13.10
N LEU A 2 -7.07 -3.61 -11.96
CA LEU A 2 -7.84 -2.35 -11.86
C LEU A 2 -6.97 -1.07 -11.88
N CYS A 3 -5.65 -1.18 -11.79
CA CYS A 3 -4.73 -0.03 -11.77
C CYS A 3 -4.21 0.41 -13.15
N LYS A 4 -4.26 -0.46 -14.18
CA LYS A 4 -3.62 -0.17 -15.49
C LYS A 4 -4.40 0.71 -16.46
N LYS A 5 -5.69 1.01 -16.23
CA LYS A 5 -6.47 1.86 -17.15
C LYS A 5 -6.55 3.34 -16.75
N SER A 6 -6.19 3.70 -15.53
CA SER A 6 -6.23 5.10 -15.08
C SER A 6 -4.92 5.87 -15.34
N LEU A 7 -3.77 5.19 -15.32
CA LEU A 7 -2.46 5.85 -15.49
C LEU A 7 -2.20 6.37 -16.92
N ARG A 8 -2.72 5.70 -17.96
CA ARG A 8 -2.51 6.15 -19.37
C ARG A 8 -3.41 7.31 -19.81
N ARG A 9 -4.38 7.77 -19.00
CA ARG A 9 -5.32 8.85 -19.39
C ARG A 9 -5.06 10.20 -18.72
N ILE A 10 -4.15 10.28 -17.76
CA ILE A 10 -3.85 11.52 -17.04
C ILE A 10 -2.81 12.39 -17.78
N GLY A 11 -1.93 11.78 -18.57
CA GLY A 11 -0.89 12.50 -19.33
C GLY A 11 -1.34 13.28 -20.59
N ALA A 12 -2.61 13.17 -21.01
CA ALA A 12 -3.05 13.76 -22.28
C ALA A 12 -4.19 14.80 -22.16
N ALA A 13 -4.69 15.13 -20.97
CA ALA A 13 -5.87 15.99 -20.80
C ALA A 13 -5.61 17.34 -20.09
N VAL A 14 -4.37 17.72 -19.82
CA VAL A 14 -4.04 18.98 -19.11
C VAL A 14 -3.66 20.14 -20.04
N LEU A 15 -3.81 19.99 -21.34
CA LEU A 15 -3.58 21.09 -22.29
C LEU A 15 -4.90 21.50 -22.94
N CYS A 16 -5.78 22.20 -22.22
CA CYS A 16 -6.71 23.22 -22.71
C CYS A 16 -7.68 23.65 -21.62
N ALA A 17 -7.39 24.74 -20.99
CA ALA A 17 -8.27 25.86 -20.60
C ALA A 17 -7.67 26.64 -19.44
N ALA A 18 -6.71 27.48 -19.77
CA ALA A 18 -6.37 28.61 -18.89
C ALA A 18 -7.47 29.65 -19.04
N SER A 19 -8.43 29.67 -18.15
CA SER A 19 -9.24 30.85 -17.83
C SER A 19 -9.01 31.19 -16.38
N LEU A 20 -8.14 32.18 -16.18
CA LEU A 20 -7.93 32.89 -14.93
C LEU A 20 -9.27 33.39 -14.36
N ILE A 21 -9.79 32.70 -13.37
CA ILE A 21 -10.68 33.29 -12.38
C ILE A 21 -9.99 33.08 -11.05
N SER A 22 -9.26 34.12 -10.61
CA SER A 22 -8.81 34.26 -9.24
C SER A 22 -10.03 34.52 -8.34
N LEU A 23 -10.77 33.46 -8.05
CA LEU A 23 -11.68 33.43 -6.92
C LEU A 23 -10.85 32.96 -5.73
N THR A 24 -10.42 33.90 -4.90
CA THR A 24 -10.10 33.65 -3.50
C THR A 24 -11.38 33.20 -2.79
N ALA A 25 -11.87 32.02 -3.12
CA ALA A 25 -12.87 31.35 -2.33
C ALA A 25 -12.19 31.02 -1.01
N CYS A 26 -12.58 31.67 0.08
CA CYS A 26 -12.37 31.14 1.43
C CYS A 26 -13.00 29.76 1.42
N SER A 27 -12.18 28.69 1.28
CA SER A 27 -12.68 27.33 1.43
C SER A 27 -13.31 27.23 2.79
N GLY A 28 -14.55 26.76 2.87
CA GLY A 28 -15.25 26.50 4.15
C GLY A 28 -14.63 25.33 4.94
N VAL A 29 -13.56 24.75 4.43
CA VAL A 29 -12.81 23.66 5.07
C VAL A 29 -11.92 24.23 6.18
N PRO A 30 -12.10 23.80 7.44
CA PRO A 30 -11.28 24.25 8.55
C PRO A 30 -9.80 23.92 8.35
N LYS A 31 -8.94 24.86 8.67
CA LYS A 31 -7.50 24.58 8.76
C LYS A 31 -7.21 23.79 10.03
N SER A 32 -6.22 22.90 9.95
CA SER A 32 -5.72 22.19 11.12
C SER A 32 -5.36 23.15 12.26
N THR A 33 -5.72 22.78 13.47
CA THR A 33 -5.44 23.55 14.70
C THR A 33 -3.93 23.62 14.97
N LYS A 34 -3.53 24.44 15.94
CA LYS A 34 -2.13 24.50 16.36
C LYS A 34 -1.64 23.17 16.94
N ALA A 35 -2.50 22.49 17.72
CA ALA A 35 -2.17 21.19 18.31
C ALA A 35 -2.01 20.10 17.23
N GLU A 36 -2.90 20.06 16.25
CA GLU A 36 -2.81 19.11 15.12
C GLU A 36 -1.54 19.29 14.30
N ARG A 37 -1.02 20.49 14.17
CA ARG A 37 0.22 20.82 13.43
C ARG A 37 1.48 20.75 14.30
N GLU A 38 1.37 20.41 15.58
CA GLU A 38 2.53 20.25 16.45
C GLU A 38 3.42 19.10 15.93
N THR A 39 4.71 19.35 15.82
CA THR A 39 5.67 18.32 15.40
C THR A 39 5.89 17.32 16.52
N VAL A 40 5.56 16.05 16.26
CA VAL A 40 5.71 14.96 17.26
C VAL A 40 6.95 14.09 17.00
N MET A 41 7.48 14.13 15.80
CA MET A 41 8.73 13.45 15.43
C MET A 41 9.32 14.08 14.17
N SER A 42 10.52 13.64 13.79
CA SER A 42 11.09 13.92 12.48
C SER A 42 11.66 12.63 11.86
N ILE A 43 11.54 12.49 10.53
CA ILE A 43 12.04 11.36 9.76
C ILE A 43 12.90 11.92 8.63
N ASP A 44 14.19 11.59 8.60
CA ASP A 44 15.17 12.08 7.62
C ASP A 44 15.12 13.62 7.42
N GLY A 45 14.91 14.38 8.51
CA GLY A 45 14.82 15.83 8.50
C GLY A 45 13.47 16.41 8.11
N PHE A 46 12.50 15.60 7.73
CA PHE A 46 11.10 16.02 7.57
C PHE A 46 10.40 16.05 8.92
N GLU A 47 9.65 17.13 9.16
CA GLU A 47 8.84 17.26 10.37
C GLU A 47 7.50 16.53 10.18
N VAL A 48 7.14 15.67 11.16
CA VAL A 48 5.89 14.91 11.15
C VAL A 48 4.91 15.57 12.13
N PRO A 49 3.81 16.15 11.67
CA PRO A 49 2.80 16.74 12.54
C PRO A 49 1.94 15.68 13.24
N TYR A 50 1.43 16.04 14.43
CA TYR A 50 0.59 15.18 15.25
C TYR A 50 -0.61 14.60 14.50
N GLU A 51 -1.27 15.40 13.66
CA GLU A 51 -2.45 14.93 12.89
C GLU A 51 -2.16 13.73 11.98
N GLN A 52 -0.95 13.62 11.41
CA GLN A 52 -0.57 12.46 10.60
C GLN A 52 -0.39 11.22 11.47
N PHE A 53 0.27 11.37 12.61
CA PHE A 53 0.45 10.28 13.56
C PHE A 53 -0.90 9.82 14.15
N ARG A 54 -1.74 10.77 14.58
CA ARG A 54 -3.09 10.50 15.09
C ARG A 54 -3.95 9.73 14.09
N TYR A 55 -3.93 10.14 12.81
CA TYR A 55 -4.64 9.45 11.75
C TYR A 55 -4.29 7.96 11.69
N LEU A 56 -2.99 7.63 11.69
CA LEU A 56 -2.55 6.24 11.66
C LEU A 56 -2.92 5.49 12.93
N VAL A 57 -2.69 6.09 14.10
CA VAL A 57 -3.04 5.46 15.39
C VAL A 57 -4.51 5.08 15.43
N CYS A 58 -5.42 6.01 15.07
CA CYS A 58 -6.84 5.73 15.10
C CYS A 58 -7.25 4.61 14.12
N ASN A 59 -6.68 4.60 12.90
CA ASN A 59 -6.96 3.52 11.94
C ASN A 59 -6.44 2.16 12.43
N TYR A 60 -5.22 2.08 12.95
CA TYR A 60 -4.71 0.83 13.53
C TYR A 60 -5.49 0.39 14.79
N MET A 61 -5.99 1.34 15.58
CA MET A 61 -6.88 1.01 16.69
C MET A 61 -8.18 0.34 16.21
N ASP A 62 -8.79 0.84 15.14
CA ASP A 62 -10.00 0.24 14.58
C ASP A 62 -9.72 -1.17 14.00
N GLU A 63 -8.59 -1.34 13.33
CA GLU A 63 -8.14 -2.65 12.84
C GLU A 63 -7.94 -3.64 13.99
N TYR A 64 -7.26 -3.24 15.07
CA TYR A 64 -7.06 -4.05 16.26
C TYR A 64 -8.37 -4.41 16.98
N ALA A 65 -9.32 -3.50 17.01
CA ALA A 65 -10.62 -3.73 17.64
C ALA A 65 -11.49 -4.70 16.84
N ALA A 66 -11.21 -4.93 15.55
CA ALA A 66 -11.95 -5.83 14.66
C ALA A 66 -13.48 -5.66 14.74
N GLY A 67 -13.96 -4.41 14.95
CA GLY A 67 -15.38 -4.07 15.06
C GLY A 67 -15.97 -4.21 16.47
N ASP A 68 -15.19 -4.57 17.49
CA ASP A 68 -15.65 -4.54 18.89
C ASP A 68 -15.54 -3.13 19.46
N GLU A 69 -16.66 -2.41 19.56
CA GLU A 69 -16.72 -1.05 20.10
C GLU A 69 -16.25 -0.96 21.58
N ASN A 70 -16.26 -2.07 22.32
CA ASN A 70 -15.86 -2.14 23.73
C ASN A 70 -14.43 -2.65 23.94
N TYR A 71 -13.69 -2.93 22.87
CA TYR A 71 -12.33 -3.48 22.94
C TYR A 71 -11.39 -2.60 23.76
N TRP A 72 -11.48 -1.28 23.60
CA TRP A 72 -10.53 -0.34 24.18
C TRP A 72 -10.82 -0.01 25.64
N THR A 73 -10.10 -0.69 26.51
CA THR A 73 -9.99 -0.40 27.95
C THR A 73 -8.60 0.18 28.24
N VAL A 74 -8.38 0.65 29.47
CA VAL A 74 -7.04 1.09 29.90
C VAL A 74 -6.00 -0.03 29.79
N GLU A 75 -6.41 -1.26 30.08
CA GLU A 75 -5.54 -2.45 30.03
C GLU A 75 -5.23 -2.85 28.59
N SER A 76 -6.24 -3.02 27.73
CA SER A 76 -6.03 -3.40 26.33
C SER A 76 -5.26 -2.34 25.55
N ALA A 77 -5.52 -1.04 25.81
CA ALA A 77 -4.77 0.05 25.20
C ALA A 77 -3.29 0.04 25.62
N ALA A 78 -2.99 -0.21 26.91
CA ALA A 78 -1.62 -0.29 27.38
C ALA A 78 -0.86 -1.48 26.79
N LEU A 79 -1.53 -2.61 26.57
CA LEU A 79 -0.95 -3.80 25.96
C LEU A 79 -0.66 -3.64 24.45
N ALA A 80 -1.52 -2.92 23.72
CA ALA A 80 -1.40 -2.77 22.29
C ALA A 80 -0.57 -1.53 21.86
N GLN A 81 -0.29 -0.59 22.77
CA GLN A 81 0.28 0.70 22.41
C GLN A 81 1.59 0.61 21.65
N ASP A 82 2.55 -0.18 22.15
CA ASP A 82 3.86 -0.28 21.51
C ASP A 82 3.72 -0.86 20.08
N ALA A 83 2.93 -1.92 19.91
CA ALA A 83 2.73 -2.54 18.61
C ALA A 83 2.04 -1.60 17.61
N ILE A 84 1.03 -0.84 18.05
CA ILE A 84 0.36 0.13 17.18
C ILE A 84 1.30 1.30 16.84
N PHE A 85 2.08 1.79 17.79
CA PHE A 85 3.03 2.87 17.53
C PHE A 85 4.14 2.42 16.57
N ASP A 86 4.66 1.21 16.72
CA ASP A 86 5.65 0.63 15.80
C ASP A 86 5.07 0.54 14.38
N SER A 87 3.83 0.03 14.22
CA SER A 87 3.15 0.00 12.91
C SER A 87 2.97 1.40 12.32
N CYS A 88 2.66 2.41 13.15
CA CYS A 88 2.58 3.80 12.70
C CYS A 88 3.95 4.33 12.24
N PHE A 89 5.03 4.02 12.98
CA PHE A 89 6.38 4.43 12.62
C PHE A 89 6.84 3.80 11.31
N ASP A 90 6.58 2.52 11.09
CA ASP A 90 6.91 1.82 9.84
C ASP A 90 6.15 2.41 8.66
N THR A 91 4.85 2.68 8.82
CA THR A 91 4.04 3.33 7.79
C THR A 91 4.55 4.73 7.48
N LEU A 92 4.86 5.55 8.48
CA LEU A 92 5.44 6.87 8.27
C LEU A 92 6.82 6.78 7.61
N CYS A 93 7.68 5.86 8.03
CA CYS A 93 8.97 5.65 7.40
C CYS A 93 8.81 5.33 5.91
N THR A 94 7.83 4.53 5.52
CA THR A 94 7.53 4.23 4.10
C THR A 94 7.08 5.49 3.33
N GLN A 95 6.18 6.31 3.90
CA GLN A 95 5.74 7.56 3.26
C GLN A 95 6.91 8.55 3.10
N TYR A 96 7.68 8.73 4.16
CA TYR A 96 8.80 9.65 4.16
C TYR A 96 10.03 9.12 3.39
N ALA A 97 10.15 7.81 3.18
CA ALA A 97 11.13 7.22 2.28
C ALA A 97 10.92 7.70 0.83
N THR A 98 9.66 7.74 0.37
CA THR A 98 9.32 8.31 -0.95
C THR A 98 9.79 9.76 -1.06
N LEU A 99 9.46 10.60 -0.09
CA LEU A 99 9.87 12.02 -0.08
C LEU A 99 11.40 12.18 0.04
N SER A 100 12.05 11.32 0.80
CA SER A 100 13.50 11.28 0.94
C SER A 100 14.19 10.93 -0.39
N LEU A 101 13.68 9.93 -1.10
CA LEU A 101 14.15 9.58 -2.44
C LEU A 101 13.87 10.70 -3.45
N CYS A 102 12.70 11.36 -3.39
CA CYS A 102 12.43 12.54 -4.21
C CYS A 102 13.53 13.60 -4.05
N ARG A 103 13.90 13.92 -2.81
CA ARG A 103 15.00 14.86 -2.52
C ARG A 103 16.34 14.36 -3.05
N GLU A 104 16.64 13.07 -2.89
CA GLU A 104 17.88 12.43 -3.33
C GLU A 104 18.01 12.45 -4.85
N TYR A 105 16.93 12.19 -5.56
CA TYR A 105 16.90 12.13 -7.02
C TYR A 105 16.48 13.45 -7.68
N GLY A 106 16.32 14.54 -6.91
CA GLY A 106 16.15 15.90 -7.42
C GLY A 106 14.74 16.21 -7.91
N VAL A 107 13.72 15.50 -7.41
CA VAL A 107 12.32 15.86 -7.62
C VAL A 107 11.98 17.05 -6.72
N ASP A 108 11.56 18.17 -7.32
CA ASP A 108 11.11 19.37 -6.59
C ASP A 108 9.67 19.18 -6.10
N MET A 109 9.54 18.64 -4.89
CA MET A 109 8.26 18.34 -4.24
C MET A 109 7.39 19.58 -3.96
N GLU A 110 7.99 20.77 -3.96
CA GLU A 110 7.29 22.05 -3.75
C GLU A 110 7.08 22.82 -5.06
N SER A 111 7.38 22.20 -6.20
CA SER A 111 7.14 22.81 -7.51
C SER A 111 5.69 23.25 -7.68
N GLY A 112 5.47 24.32 -8.46
CA GLY A 112 4.12 24.79 -8.78
C GLY A 112 3.26 23.68 -9.38
N ALA A 113 3.82 22.86 -10.27
CA ALA A 113 3.10 21.76 -10.92
C ALA A 113 2.60 20.70 -9.95
N ILE A 114 3.43 20.23 -9.02
CA ILE A 114 3.02 19.27 -7.98
C ILE A 114 1.97 19.90 -7.07
N SER A 115 2.18 21.15 -6.64
CA SER A 115 1.24 21.84 -5.75
C SER A 115 -0.13 22.05 -6.41
N GLU A 116 -0.18 22.49 -7.67
CA GLU A 116 -1.41 22.65 -8.44
C GLU A 116 -2.13 21.31 -8.65
N LEU A 117 -1.40 20.23 -8.91
CA LEU A 117 -1.99 18.89 -9.07
C LEU A 117 -2.59 18.38 -7.75
N VAL A 118 -1.88 18.55 -6.62
CA VAL A 118 -2.41 18.21 -5.28
C VAL A 118 -3.66 19.00 -4.96
N ASP A 119 -3.67 20.31 -5.27
CA ASP A 119 -4.82 21.17 -5.07
C ASP A 119 -6.01 20.75 -5.93
N SER A 120 -5.77 20.43 -7.21
CA SER A 120 -6.81 19.92 -8.13
C SER A 120 -7.41 18.62 -7.64
N LEU A 121 -6.57 17.64 -7.28
CA LEU A 121 -7.04 16.34 -6.78
C LEU A 121 -7.81 16.44 -5.47
N ALA A 122 -7.41 17.35 -4.58
CA ALA A 122 -8.13 17.60 -3.34
C ALA A 122 -9.49 18.30 -3.61
N GLU A 123 -9.54 19.24 -4.53
CA GLU A 123 -10.78 19.89 -4.94
C GLU A 123 -11.72 18.93 -5.67
N ASP A 124 -11.21 18.09 -6.57
CA ASP A 124 -12.00 17.05 -7.26
C ASP A 124 -12.64 16.07 -6.25
N ASN A 125 -11.87 15.66 -5.22
CA ASN A 125 -12.42 14.84 -4.15
C ASN A 125 -13.51 15.59 -3.36
N ARG A 126 -13.29 16.85 -3.03
CA ARG A 126 -14.25 17.68 -2.30
C ARG A 126 -15.57 17.87 -3.06
N GLN A 127 -15.52 17.99 -4.40
CA GLN A 127 -16.70 18.13 -5.27
C GLN A 127 -17.60 16.87 -5.30
N ASN A 128 -17.13 15.72 -4.80
CA ASN A 128 -17.97 14.53 -4.65
C ASN A 128 -18.95 14.62 -3.48
N TYR A 129 -18.87 15.68 -2.66
CA TYR A 129 -19.71 15.89 -1.49
C TYR A 129 -20.64 17.07 -1.70
N GLU A 130 -21.85 17.01 -1.13
CA GLU A 130 -22.90 18.03 -1.27
C GLU A 130 -22.49 19.41 -0.69
N SER A 131 -21.52 19.45 0.23
CA SER A 131 -21.04 20.66 0.89
C SER A 131 -19.67 20.44 1.55
N ASP A 132 -18.98 21.54 1.88
CA ASP A 132 -17.75 21.51 2.69
C ASP A 132 -17.96 20.81 4.03
N LYS A 133 -19.13 20.99 4.64
CA LYS A 133 -19.46 20.33 5.89
C LYS A 133 -19.57 18.82 5.71
N ALA A 134 -20.18 18.34 4.64
CA ALA A 134 -20.29 16.92 4.32
C ALA A 134 -18.90 16.32 4.03
N TYR A 135 -18.07 17.03 3.27
CA TYR A 135 -16.69 16.64 3.01
C TYR A 135 -15.87 16.51 4.32
N VAL A 136 -15.91 17.53 5.16
CA VAL A 136 -15.19 17.52 6.47
C VAL A 136 -15.72 16.42 7.38
N SER A 137 -17.03 16.15 7.37
CA SER A 137 -17.61 15.04 8.14
C SER A 137 -17.06 13.69 7.67
N ALA A 138 -17.06 13.46 6.36
CA ALA A 138 -16.55 12.23 5.78
C ALA A 138 -15.04 12.02 6.03
N LEU A 139 -14.23 13.07 6.01
CA LEU A 139 -12.83 12.99 6.41
C LEU A 139 -12.71 12.60 7.89
N ARG A 140 -13.51 13.22 8.76
CA ARG A 140 -13.49 12.95 10.20
C ARG A 140 -13.94 11.54 10.55
N GLU A 141 -14.93 11.01 9.85
CA GLU A 141 -15.35 9.59 9.99
C GLU A 141 -14.21 8.60 9.71
N ASN A 142 -13.20 9.03 8.98
CA ASN A 142 -11.98 8.29 8.71
C ASN A 142 -10.75 8.86 9.45
N TYR A 143 -10.92 9.56 10.56
CA TYR A 143 -9.87 10.18 11.39
C TYR A 143 -8.95 11.15 10.65
N MET A 144 -9.35 11.63 9.47
CA MET A 144 -8.54 12.44 8.56
C MET A 144 -8.88 13.93 8.65
N THR A 145 -7.89 14.78 8.45
CA THR A 145 -8.05 16.20 8.15
C THR A 145 -7.78 16.47 6.68
N ASP A 146 -8.21 17.62 6.14
CA ASP A 146 -7.85 18.03 4.77
C ASP A 146 -6.32 18.12 4.58
N SER A 147 -5.59 18.53 5.61
CA SER A 147 -4.12 18.56 5.60
C SER A 147 -3.51 17.16 5.45
N VAL A 148 -4.01 16.19 6.20
CA VAL A 148 -3.56 14.78 6.11
C VAL A 148 -3.92 14.19 4.76
N TYR A 149 -5.13 14.45 4.24
CA TYR A 149 -5.52 14.03 2.90
C TYR A 149 -4.56 14.58 1.82
N ARG A 150 -4.26 15.88 1.89
CA ARG A 150 -3.33 16.54 0.97
C ARG A 150 -1.90 16.01 1.09
N PHE A 151 -1.47 15.67 2.31
CA PHE A 151 -0.16 15.04 2.52
C PHE A 151 -0.06 13.70 1.77
N PHE A 152 -1.00 12.78 1.96
CA PHE A 152 -0.98 11.49 1.26
C PHE A 152 -1.16 11.65 -0.26
N THR A 153 -1.95 12.62 -0.70
CA THR A 153 -2.10 12.96 -2.12
C THR A 153 -0.74 13.44 -2.68
N ARG A 154 -0.03 14.31 -1.95
CA ARG A 154 1.31 14.78 -2.34
C ARG A 154 2.32 13.63 -2.42
N VAL A 155 2.35 12.74 -1.43
CA VAL A 155 3.23 11.57 -1.46
C VAL A 155 2.97 10.73 -2.71
N ARG A 156 1.71 10.48 -3.05
CA ARG A 156 1.33 9.73 -4.26
C ARG A 156 1.78 10.43 -5.56
N VAL A 157 1.58 11.74 -5.66
CA VAL A 157 2.04 12.53 -6.82
C VAL A 157 3.57 12.51 -6.91
N CYS A 158 4.25 12.71 -5.79
CA CYS A 158 5.71 12.65 -5.71
C CYS A 158 6.24 11.25 -6.06
N GLN A 159 5.52 10.19 -5.72
CA GLN A 159 5.88 8.82 -6.06
C GLN A 159 5.86 8.59 -7.58
N GLU A 160 4.89 9.15 -8.28
CA GLU A 160 4.84 9.09 -9.75
C GLU A 160 6.00 9.88 -10.39
N GLU A 161 6.26 11.09 -9.92
CA GLU A 161 7.38 11.91 -10.40
C GLU A 161 8.74 11.26 -10.10
N LEU A 162 8.87 10.62 -8.93
CA LEU A 162 10.06 9.86 -8.56
C LEU A 162 10.30 8.69 -9.51
N TYR A 163 9.24 7.94 -9.87
CA TYR A 163 9.36 6.83 -10.80
C TYR A 163 9.94 7.29 -12.14
N TYR A 164 9.43 8.39 -12.70
CA TYR A 164 9.97 8.94 -13.94
C TYR A 164 11.40 9.48 -13.80
N ALA A 165 11.72 10.13 -12.68
CA ALA A 165 13.08 10.60 -12.42
C ALA A 165 14.09 9.44 -12.30
N LEU A 166 13.67 8.29 -11.77
CA LEU A 166 14.51 7.11 -11.68
C LEU A 166 14.73 6.44 -13.04
N LEU A 167 13.72 6.45 -13.92
CA LEU A 167 13.88 6.00 -15.32
C LEU A 167 14.82 6.94 -16.09
N GLU A 168 14.67 8.26 -15.95
CA GLU A 168 15.52 9.25 -16.63
C GLU A 168 17.00 9.15 -16.19
N LYS A 169 17.25 8.71 -14.95
CA LYS A 169 18.59 8.56 -14.37
C LYS A 169 19.16 7.13 -14.49
N ASP A 170 18.50 6.26 -15.22
CA ASP A 170 18.87 4.84 -15.39
C ASP A 170 19.04 4.08 -14.06
N VAL A 171 18.32 4.49 -13.00
CA VAL A 171 18.22 3.75 -11.73
C VAL A 171 17.22 2.61 -11.87
N LEU A 172 16.11 2.87 -12.57
CA LEU A 172 15.21 1.86 -13.10
C LEU A 172 15.46 1.78 -14.60
N THR A 173 15.69 0.56 -15.13
CA THR A 173 15.93 0.43 -16.57
C THR A 173 14.69 0.76 -17.38
N SER A 174 14.83 1.64 -18.38
CA SER A 174 13.80 1.93 -19.38
C SER A 174 13.87 0.98 -20.58
N ASP A 175 14.99 0.26 -20.76
CA ASP A 175 15.21 -0.68 -21.87
C ASP A 175 14.66 -2.07 -21.53
N ASP A 176 13.54 -2.44 -22.17
CA ASP A 176 12.93 -3.76 -22.00
C ASP A 176 13.87 -4.90 -22.39
N SER A 177 14.81 -4.65 -23.33
CA SER A 177 15.77 -5.68 -23.77
C SER A 177 16.71 -6.16 -22.65
N GLU A 178 16.92 -5.35 -21.63
CA GLU A 178 17.69 -5.72 -20.43
C GLU A 178 16.89 -6.62 -19.49
N ILE A 179 15.55 -6.51 -19.52
CA ILE A 179 14.65 -7.29 -18.66
C ILE A 179 14.32 -8.66 -19.28
N TYR A 180 14.30 -8.77 -20.62
CA TYR A 180 13.90 -10.00 -21.29
C TYR A 180 14.64 -11.26 -20.81
N PRO A 181 15.96 -11.25 -20.62
CA PRO A 181 16.66 -12.42 -20.09
C PRO A 181 16.23 -12.79 -18.66
N LEU A 182 15.77 -11.81 -17.87
CA LEU A 182 15.32 -12.02 -16.49
C LEU A 182 13.99 -12.77 -16.43
N LEU A 183 13.13 -12.61 -17.45
CA LEU A 183 11.84 -13.31 -17.53
C LEU A 183 12.03 -14.83 -17.65
N GLU A 184 13.06 -15.26 -18.39
CA GLU A 184 13.40 -16.68 -18.58
C GLU A 184 14.21 -17.25 -17.40
N GLY A 185 14.98 -16.40 -16.71
CA GLY A 185 15.81 -16.75 -15.56
C GLY A 185 15.05 -16.87 -14.23
N ASP A 186 15.79 -17.03 -13.13
CA ASP A 186 15.22 -17.25 -11.78
C ASP A 186 14.64 -15.99 -11.14
N THR A 187 14.77 -14.81 -11.79
CA THR A 187 14.18 -13.57 -11.33
C THR A 187 12.66 -13.62 -11.35
N PHE A 188 12.08 -14.29 -12.34
CA PHE A 188 10.66 -14.57 -12.41
C PHE A 188 10.38 -16.04 -12.15
N ILE A 189 9.31 -16.25 -11.42
CA ILE A 189 8.79 -17.59 -11.16
C ILE A 189 7.31 -17.65 -11.48
N ARG A 190 6.80 -18.86 -11.72
CA ARG A 190 5.38 -19.10 -11.92
C ARG A 190 4.83 -19.90 -10.76
N VAL A 191 3.75 -19.41 -10.14
CA VAL A 191 3.05 -20.10 -9.07
C VAL A 191 1.54 -20.09 -9.30
N LYS A 192 0.86 -21.12 -8.80
CA LYS A 192 -0.59 -21.15 -8.61
C LYS A 192 -0.89 -21.06 -7.12
N GLN A 193 -2.04 -20.51 -6.77
CA GLN A 193 -2.44 -20.28 -5.39
C GLN A 193 -3.83 -20.82 -5.13
N ILE A 194 -4.02 -21.49 -3.99
CA ILE A 194 -5.31 -21.64 -3.33
C ILE A 194 -5.31 -20.64 -2.19
N LEU A 195 -6.20 -19.66 -2.21
CA LEU A 195 -6.39 -18.68 -1.13
C LEU A 195 -7.69 -19.00 -0.40
N ILE A 196 -7.64 -19.02 0.93
CA ILE A 196 -8.78 -18.91 1.82
C ILE A 196 -8.67 -17.55 2.50
N ALA A 197 -9.50 -16.61 2.10
CA ALA A 197 -9.44 -15.23 2.54
C ALA A 197 -9.92 -15.08 4.00
N ASN A 198 -9.44 -14.04 4.67
CA ASN A 198 -9.95 -13.63 5.99
C ASN A 198 -10.90 -12.45 5.79
N ASP A 199 -12.15 -12.74 5.39
CA ASP A 199 -13.15 -11.71 5.24
C ASP A 199 -13.67 -11.22 6.61
N PRO A 200 -14.11 -9.95 6.71
CA PRO A 200 -14.65 -9.41 7.96
C PRO A 200 -15.82 -10.24 8.50
N GLY A 201 -15.69 -10.72 9.73
CA GLY A 201 -16.70 -11.51 10.42
C GLY A 201 -16.54 -13.03 10.28
N GLU A 202 -15.54 -13.50 9.56
CA GLU A 202 -15.16 -14.91 9.53
C GLU A 202 -14.25 -15.27 10.72
N ASP A 203 -14.23 -16.56 11.05
CA ASP A 203 -13.32 -17.09 12.08
C ASP A 203 -11.98 -17.50 11.43
N PRO A 204 -10.87 -16.79 11.72
CA PRO A 204 -9.56 -17.12 11.17
C PRO A 204 -9.10 -18.55 11.48
N ALA A 205 -9.52 -19.11 12.63
CA ALA A 205 -9.17 -20.49 12.99
C ALA A 205 -9.88 -21.50 12.10
N GLU A 206 -11.11 -21.21 11.70
CA GLU A 206 -11.86 -22.05 10.75
C GLU A 206 -11.26 -21.92 9.33
N ASN A 207 -10.87 -20.73 8.91
CA ASN A 207 -10.22 -20.52 7.61
C ASN A 207 -8.87 -21.24 7.54
N ARG A 208 -8.07 -21.17 8.61
CA ARG A 208 -6.85 -21.96 8.73
C ARG A 208 -7.12 -23.45 8.60
N ARG A 209 -8.12 -23.98 9.30
CA ARG A 209 -8.50 -25.41 9.23
C ARG A 209 -8.89 -25.82 7.81
N LYS A 210 -9.67 -24.99 7.09
CA LYS A 210 -10.02 -25.21 5.68
C LYS A 210 -8.76 -25.28 4.80
N ALA A 211 -7.83 -24.34 4.97
CA ALA A 211 -6.57 -24.33 4.23
C ALA A 211 -5.74 -25.59 4.51
N GLU A 212 -5.61 -26.02 5.77
CA GLU A 212 -4.90 -27.26 6.15
C GLU A 212 -5.55 -28.53 5.55
N GLU A 213 -6.89 -28.57 5.43
CA GLU A 213 -7.59 -29.64 4.75
C GLU A 213 -7.28 -29.67 3.25
N LEU A 214 -7.32 -28.51 2.57
CA LEU A 214 -7.01 -28.39 1.14
C LEU A 214 -5.54 -28.74 0.86
N HIS A 215 -4.63 -28.30 1.71
CA HIS A 215 -3.22 -28.68 1.64
C HIS A 215 -3.04 -30.20 1.71
N SER A 216 -3.73 -30.85 2.66
CA SER A 216 -3.69 -32.32 2.79
C SER A 216 -4.21 -33.03 1.55
N ARG A 217 -5.27 -32.53 0.91
CA ARG A 217 -5.84 -33.05 -0.34
C ARG A 217 -4.88 -32.87 -1.52
N ALA A 218 -4.25 -31.70 -1.61
CA ALA A 218 -3.23 -31.41 -2.64
C ALA A 218 -2.03 -32.37 -2.52
N LEU A 219 -1.51 -32.57 -1.30
CA LEU A 219 -0.43 -33.52 -1.05
C LEU A 219 -0.83 -34.98 -1.30
N ALA A 220 -2.12 -35.33 -1.16
CA ALA A 220 -2.64 -36.67 -1.50
C ALA A 220 -2.78 -36.88 -3.02
N GLY A 221 -2.48 -35.87 -3.85
CA GLY A 221 -2.49 -35.94 -5.29
C GLY A 221 -3.80 -35.53 -5.96
N GLU A 222 -4.69 -34.85 -5.23
CA GLU A 222 -5.86 -34.22 -5.86
C GLU A 222 -5.36 -33.09 -6.77
N ASP A 223 -6.01 -32.92 -7.93
CA ASP A 223 -5.61 -31.97 -8.93
C ASP A 223 -5.69 -30.52 -8.39
N PHE A 224 -4.56 -29.81 -8.43
CA PHE A 224 -4.42 -28.49 -7.84
C PHE A 224 -5.35 -27.46 -8.51
N ASP A 225 -5.51 -27.54 -9.83
CA ASP A 225 -6.41 -26.62 -10.56
C ASP A 225 -7.86 -26.87 -10.18
N THR A 226 -8.23 -28.14 -9.95
CA THR A 226 -9.57 -28.49 -9.43
C THR A 226 -9.78 -27.90 -8.05
N LEU A 227 -8.79 -27.98 -7.15
CA LEU A 227 -8.88 -27.39 -5.81
C LEU A 227 -9.02 -25.85 -5.87
N VAL A 228 -8.26 -25.19 -6.72
CA VAL A 228 -8.39 -23.74 -6.99
C VAL A 228 -9.81 -23.40 -7.43
N GLN A 229 -10.35 -24.13 -8.40
CA GLN A 229 -11.66 -23.84 -9.01
C GLN A 229 -12.84 -24.11 -8.06
N THR A 230 -12.70 -25.07 -7.16
CA THR A 230 -13.81 -25.51 -6.31
C THR A 230 -13.78 -24.95 -4.89
N ASN A 231 -12.63 -24.51 -4.41
CA ASN A 231 -12.43 -24.09 -3.04
C ASN A 231 -11.66 -22.77 -2.89
N GLY A 232 -10.90 -22.36 -3.93
CA GLY A 232 -10.12 -21.13 -3.88
C GLY A 232 -11.03 -19.88 -3.92
N GLU A 233 -10.64 -18.86 -3.18
CA GLU A 233 -11.34 -17.56 -3.08
C GLU A 233 -10.60 -16.45 -3.82
N ASP A 234 -9.50 -16.76 -4.50
CA ASP A 234 -8.76 -15.85 -5.36
C ASP A 234 -9.43 -15.73 -6.74
N LEU A 235 -10.15 -14.62 -6.94
CA LEU A 235 -10.87 -14.34 -8.19
C LEU A 235 -9.96 -14.26 -9.42
N TYR A 236 -8.70 -13.88 -9.26
CA TYR A 236 -7.77 -13.87 -10.38
C TYR A 236 -7.41 -15.30 -10.79
N MET A 237 -7.05 -16.14 -9.83
CA MET A 237 -6.73 -17.56 -10.08
C MET A 237 -7.92 -18.32 -10.64
N PHE A 238 -9.14 -18.00 -10.18
CA PHE A 238 -10.36 -18.60 -10.70
C PHE A 238 -10.55 -18.36 -12.21
N ASN A 239 -10.15 -17.18 -12.71
CA ASN A 239 -10.29 -16.78 -14.09
C ASN A 239 -9.02 -16.97 -14.94
N ASN A 240 -7.89 -17.32 -14.33
CA ASN A 240 -6.59 -17.41 -14.99
C ASN A 240 -5.83 -18.67 -14.54
N THR A 241 -6.00 -19.74 -15.30
CA THR A 241 -5.34 -21.04 -15.05
C THR A 241 -3.82 -21.00 -15.29
N ASP A 242 -3.29 -19.95 -15.92
CA ASP A 242 -1.85 -19.79 -16.10
C ASP A 242 -1.11 -19.51 -14.79
N GLY A 243 -1.84 -18.99 -13.79
CA GLY A 243 -1.26 -18.64 -12.51
C GLY A 243 -0.57 -17.27 -12.52
N TYR A 244 0.21 -17.01 -11.49
CA TYR A 244 0.97 -15.78 -11.32
C TYR A 244 2.40 -15.95 -11.82
N TYR A 245 2.87 -15.00 -12.64
CA TYR A 245 4.27 -14.80 -12.93
C TYR A 245 4.77 -13.66 -12.06
N ILE A 246 5.61 -13.99 -11.08
CA ILE A 246 6.03 -13.07 -10.03
C ILE A 246 7.53 -12.89 -10.01
N CYS A 247 7.96 -11.68 -9.64
CA CYS A 247 9.30 -11.34 -9.18
C CYS A 247 9.19 -10.76 -7.77
N ARG A 248 10.31 -10.66 -7.05
CA ARG A 248 10.32 -10.11 -5.69
C ARG A 248 10.01 -8.60 -5.69
N GLY A 249 9.30 -8.13 -4.67
CA GLY A 249 8.98 -6.73 -4.41
C GLY A 249 7.53 -6.32 -4.72
N VAL A 250 6.61 -7.28 -4.91
CA VAL A 250 5.20 -7.01 -5.25
C VAL A 250 4.23 -7.65 -4.26
N TRP A 251 4.61 -8.77 -3.65
CA TRP A 251 3.75 -9.58 -2.81
C TRP A 251 4.18 -9.50 -1.34
N TYR A 252 3.35 -10.04 -0.44
CA TYR A 252 3.72 -10.18 0.97
C TYR A 252 5.02 -10.99 1.10
N HIS A 253 5.90 -10.60 2.01
CA HIS A 253 7.21 -11.25 2.18
C HIS A 253 7.09 -12.75 2.43
N GLU A 254 6.12 -13.17 3.26
CA GLU A 254 5.88 -14.58 3.57
C GLU A 254 5.50 -15.37 2.32
N PHE A 255 4.69 -14.76 1.44
CA PHE A 255 4.31 -15.35 0.16
C PHE A 255 5.53 -15.47 -0.76
N GLU A 256 6.29 -14.38 -0.96
CA GLU A 256 7.46 -14.37 -1.83
C GLU A 256 8.53 -15.33 -1.36
N ASP A 257 8.88 -15.31 -0.07
CA ASP A 257 9.91 -16.17 0.49
C ASP A 257 9.55 -17.64 0.33
N THR A 258 8.29 -17.98 0.58
CA THR A 258 7.83 -19.35 0.33
C THR A 258 7.86 -19.69 -1.17
N ALA A 259 7.27 -18.87 -2.02
CA ALA A 259 7.18 -19.11 -3.46
C ALA A 259 8.56 -19.34 -4.11
N PHE A 260 9.55 -18.50 -3.73
CA PHE A 260 10.91 -18.59 -4.25
C PHE A 260 11.72 -19.73 -3.65
N SER A 261 11.35 -20.30 -2.50
CA SER A 261 12.00 -21.47 -1.89
C SER A 261 11.59 -22.79 -2.52
N LEU A 262 10.42 -22.86 -3.17
CA LEU A 262 9.88 -24.08 -3.76
C LEU A 262 10.65 -24.49 -5.02
N ASN A 263 10.79 -25.80 -5.22
CA ASN A 263 11.17 -26.38 -6.50
C ASN A 263 9.95 -26.48 -7.43
N VAL A 264 10.18 -26.56 -8.74
CA VAL A 264 9.09 -26.77 -9.70
C VAL A 264 8.36 -28.09 -9.40
N GLY A 265 7.04 -28.02 -9.32
CA GLY A 265 6.15 -29.13 -8.94
C GLY A 265 5.94 -29.29 -7.43
N GLU A 266 6.60 -28.51 -6.62
CA GLU A 266 6.46 -28.54 -5.15
C GLU A 266 5.27 -27.71 -4.69
N ILE A 267 4.59 -28.23 -3.66
CA ILE A 267 3.47 -27.55 -2.97
C ILE A 267 3.99 -27.04 -1.64
N SER A 268 3.67 -25.78 -1.31
CA SER A 268 4.04 -25.17 -0.02
C SER A 268 3.24 -25.73 1.15
N ASP A 269 3.74 -25.56 2.36
CA ASP A 269 2.90 -25.54 3.55
C ASP A 269 1.88 -24.38 3.47
N VAL A 270 0.89 -24.36 4.39
CA VAL A 270 -0.07 -23.25 4.52
C VAL A 270 0.67 -21.99 4.99
N ILE A 271 0.54 -20.91 4.23
CA ILE A 271 1.12 -19.61 4.51
C ILE A 271 0.03 -18.70 5.07
N GLU A 272 0.29 -18.05 6.18
CA GLU A 272 -0.57 -17.01 6.72
C GLU A 272 -0.06 -15.64 6.25
N THR A 273 -0.94 -14.85 5.64
CA THR A 273 -0.68 -13.49 5.19
C THR A 273 -1.82 -12.58 5.63
N ALA A 274 -1.67 -11.26 5.44
CA ALA A 274 -2.77 -10.32 5.70
C ALA A 274 -4.03 -10.60 4.85
N ALA A 275 -3.89 -11.25 3.69
CA ALA A 275 -5.03 -11.62 2.83
C ALA A 275 -5.76 -12.88 3.31
N GLY A 276 -5.14 -13.69 4.17
CA GLY A 276 -5.67 -14.99 4.61
C GLY A 276 -4.64 -16.11 4.51
N TYR A 277 -5.10 -17.33 4.29
CA TYR A 277 -4.28 -18.53 4.24
C TYR A 277 -4.09 -18.98 2.80
N SER A 278 -2.84 -19.14 2.38
CA SER A 278 -2.45 -19.48 1.02
C SER A 278 -1.70 -20.83 0.97
N ILE A 279 -1.94 -21.58 -0.09
CA ILE A 279 -1.18 -22.77 -0.49
C ILE A 279 -0.68 -22.53 -1.90
N LEU A 280 0.62 -22.70 -2.14
CA LEU A 280 1.25 -22.43 -3.42
C LEU A 280 1.68 -23.72 -4.10
N LEU A 281 1.52 -23.77 -5.42
CA LEU A 281 2.17 -24.74 -6.30
C LEU A 281 3.16 -24.01 -7.21
N ARG A 282 4.44 -24.35 -7.11
CA ARG A 282 5.45 -23.86 -8.05
C ARG A 282 5.30 -24.56 -9.40
N CYS A 283 5.15 -23.77 -10.47
CA CYS A 283 4.98 -24.27 -11.83
C CYS A 283 6.18 -23.95 -12.72
N GLU A 284 6.38 -24.78 -13.77
CA GLU A 284 7.25 -24.38 -14.87
C GLU A 284 6.69 -23.15 -15.59
N LYS A 285 7.57 -22.26 -16.03
CA LYS A 285 7.17 -21.11 -16.84
C LYS A 285 6.77 -21.56 -18.23
N ASP A 286 5.70 -20.99 -18.77
CA ASP A 286 5.27 -21.20 -20.15
C ASP A 286 5.95 -20.16 -21.07
N PRO A 287 6.83 -20.59 -22.01
CA PRO A 287 7.48 -19.65 -22.93
C PRO A 287 6.48 -18.89 -23.82
N ALA A 288 5.33 -19.50 -24.14
CA ALA A 288 4.30 -18.82 -24.94
C ALA A 288 3.66 -17.68 -24.13
N TYR A 289 3.36 -17.91 -22.84
CA TYR A 289 2.86 -16.88 -21.94
C TYR A 289 3.88 -15.75 -21.77
N LEU A 290 5.14 -16.07 -21.51
CA LEU A 290 6.22 -15.07 -21.37
C LEU A 290 6.32 -14.21 -22.62
N SER A 291 6.25 -14.81 -23.81
CA SER A 291 6.30 -14.07 -25.07
C SER A 291 5.07 -13.17 -25.28
N ALA A 292 3.89 -13.68 -24.96
CA ALA A 292 2.63 -12.93 -25.15
C ALA A 292 2.45 -11.77 -24.17
N ASN A 293 3.02 -11.89 -22.95
CA ASN A 293 2.84 -10.91 -21.86
C ASN A 293 4.14 -10.14 -21.53
N ARG A 294 5.10 -10.15 -22.45
CA ARG A 294 6.46 -9.61 -22.25
C ARG A 294 6.45 -8.17 -21.71
N ASP A 295 5.73 -7.26 -22.36
CA ASP A 295 5.70 -5.84 -21.99
C ASP A 295 5.07 -5.62 -20.60
N ASP A 296 4.05 -6.40 -20.26
CA ASP A 296 3.40 -6.36 -18.96
C ASP A 296 4.33 -6.88 -17.85
N LEU A 297 5.10 -7.92 -18.14
CA LEU A 297 6.08 -8.49 -17.20
C LEU A 297 7.26 -7.52 -17.00
N CYS A 298 7.72 -6.84 -18.05
CA CYS A 298 8.74 -5.79 -17.92
C CYS A 298 8.25 -4.64 -17.04
N THR A 299 7.00 -4.21 -17.20
CA THR A 299 6.39 -3.21 -16.34
C THR A 299 6.30 -3.69 -14.89
N SER A 300 5.86 -4.92 -14.68
CA SER A 300 5.79 -5.52 -13.33
C SER A 300 7.15 -5.61 -12.65
N TYR A 301 8.20 -5.89 -13.42
CA TYR A 301 9.57 -5.90 -12.89
C TYR A 301 10.01 -4.50 -12.42
N ARG A 302 9.78 -3.46 -13.24
CA ARG A 302 10.11 -2.07 -12.85
C ARG A 302 9.35 -1.63 -11.61
N ASP A 303 8.06 -1.94 -11.55
CA ASP A 303 7.20 -1.63 -10.40
C ASP A 303 7.74 -2.32 -9.13
N ALA A 304 8.18 -3.58 -9.27
CA ALA A 304 8.82 -4.33 -8.20
C ALA A 304 10.15 -3.70 -7.74
N GLN A 305 11.04 -3.34 -8.68
CA GLN A 305 12.30 -2.69 -8.34
C GLN A 305 12.07 -1.32 -7.68
N PHE A 306 11.05 -0.60 -8.10
CA PHE A 306 10.66 0.66 -7.49
C PHE A 306 10.17 0.47 -6.04
N SER A 307 9.31 -0.52 -5.81
CA SER A 307 8.82 -0.88 -4.46
C SER A 307 9.98 -1.26 -3.54
N LEU A 308 10.88 -2.13 -4.00
CA LEU A 308 12.07 -2.55 -3.25
C LEU A 308 13.02 -1.38 -2.93
N LEU A 309 13.09 -0.37 -3.79
CA LEU A 309 13.88 0.83 -3.53
C LEU A 309 13.27 1.64 -2.37
N ILE A 310 11.95 1.82 -2.38
CA ILE A 310 11.23 2.50 -1.29
C ILE A 310 11.36 1.73 0.01
N GLU A 311 11.16 0.42 0.01
CA GLU A 311 11.31 -0.44 1.19
C GLU A 311 12.71 -0.37 1.80
N ARG A 312 13.75 -0.50 0.97
CA ARG A 312 15.15 -0.38 1.43
C ARG A 312 15.42 0.99 2.03
N LYS A 313 14.87 2.05 1.45
CA LYS A 313 14.99 3.39 2.01
C LYS A 313 14.26 3.48 3.33
N ALA A 314 13.01 3.02 3.42
CA ALA A 314 12.20 3.01 4.63
C ALA A 314 12.90 2.27 5.77
N ALA A 315 13.43 1.06 5.51
CA ALA A 315 14.19 0.28 6.48
C ALA A 315 15.48 0.97 7.00
N SER A 316 15.99 1.96 6.26
CA SER A 316 17.16 2.76 6.67
C SER A 316 16.78 3.97 7.53
N LEU A 317 15.49 4.31 7.61
CA LEU A 317 15.01 5.48 8.33
C LEU A 317 14.71 5.12 9.80
N THR A 318 14.90 6.09 10.67
CA THR A 318 14.54 5.97 12.08
C THR A 318 13.85 7.26 12.52
N PRO A 319 12.62 7.19 13.05
CA PRO A 319 11.94 8.36 13.58
C PRO A 319 12.69 8.93 14.78
N VAL A 320 12.88 10.25 14.79
CA VAL A 320 13.42 10.98 15.94
C VAL A 320 12.24 11.61 16.68
N LEU A 321 11.86 11.00 17.79
CA LEU A 321 10.71 11.39 18.58
C LEU A 321 10.93 12.74 19.26
N ARG A 322 9.86 13.53 19.41
CA ARG A 322 9.86 14.82 20.12
C ARG A 322 9.09 14.71 21.44
N ASP A 323 9.39 15.61 22.38
CA ASP A 323 8.78 15.62 23.71
C ASP A 323 7.25 15.52 23.72
N PRO A 324 6.50 16.20 22.82
CA PRO A 324 5.05 16.07 22.80
C PRO A 324 4.52 14.65 22.69
N LEU A 325 5.20 13.79 21.91
CA LEU A 325 4.75 12.41 21.67
C LEU A 325 4.67 11.57 22.94
N TYR A 326 5.58 11.80 23.91
CA TYR A 326 5.61 11.08 25.17
C TYR A 326 4.41 11.34 26.08
N ASN A 327 3.61 12.36 25.78
CA ASN A 327 2.40 12.70 26.53
C ASN A 327 1.15 11.98 26.00
N TYR A 328 1.24 11.30 24.84
CA TYR A 328 0.11 10.65 24.21
C TYR A 328 0.04 9.16 24.53
N THR A 329 -1.19 8.70 24.72
CA THR A 329 -1.55 7.27 24.82
C THR A 329 -2.62 6.99 23.78
N LEU A 330 -2.87 5.72 23.43
CA LEU A 330 -3.93 5.37 22.49
C LEU A 330 -5.28 6.01 22.85
N LEU A 331 -5.66 5.95 24.14
CA LEU A 331 -6.93 6.51 24.59
C LEU A 331 -6.97 8.05 24.47
N THR A 332 -5.88 8.74 24.82
CA THR A 332 -5.84 10.22 24.70
C THR A 332 -5.86 10.66 23.25
N ILE A 333 -5.21 9.93 22.34
CA ILE A 333 -5.21 10.21 20.90
C ILE A 333 -6.60 10.05 20.31
N ARG A 334 -7.34 8.99 20.67
CA ARG A 334 -8.72 8.79 20.25
C ARG A 334 -9.66 9.86 20.78
N ASP A 335 -9.56 10.16 22.09
CA ASP A 335 -10.40 11.18 22.75
C ASP A 335 -10.20 12.59 22.17
N ASP A 336 -9.00 12.92 21.68
CA ASP A 336 -8.70 14.20 21.04
C ASP A 336 -9.39 14.36 19.68
N PHE A 337 -9.73 13.26 19.03
CA PHE A 337 -10.44 13.31 17.76
C PHE A 337 -11.96 13.45 17.93
N ASP A 338 -12.52 12.90 18.99
CA ASP A 338 -13.96 12.93 19.28
C ASP A 338 -14.44 14.30 19.79
N LYS A 339 -13.52 15.25 20.09
CA LYS A 339 -13.81 16.63 20.53
C LYS A 339 -13.82 17.60 19.35
#